data_c107da0401fda9188cf7038f61f8dbfb
#
_entry.id   c107da0401fda9188cf7038f61f8dbfb
#
_cell.length_a   1.000
_cell.length_b   1.000
_cell.length_c   1.000
_cell.angle_alpha   90.00
_cell.angle_beta   90.00
_cell.angle_gamma   90.00
#
_symmetry.space_group_name_H-M   'P 1'
#
loop_
_entity.id
_entity.type
_entity.pdbx_description
1 polymer ?
#
loop_
_entity_poly.entity_id
_entity_poly.type
_entity_poly.pdbx_seq_one_letter_code
_entity_poly.pdbx_strand_id
1 'polypeptide(L)'
;QRYKYIIDFSSCFKSVSNMYNSSLKISINYLKASPTKDDYRELLKNSRHKDIVLGRTTTGPHRDDVIIKWCGKSLRQFGSQGEHKISLVLLKLSEMLFIKEKTSKTPTLLLDDLFAKLDMERSKKIVTLLHGFENKPCQTVVTTTDLYNIEKIGLIKNGENHSTIHIEK
;
A
#
# COMPACT_ATOMS: atom_id res chain seq x y z
N GLN A 1 -1.99 -19.14 7.54
CA GLN A 1 -2.99 -18.08 7.32
C GLN A 1 -2.37 -16.87 6.61
N ARG A 2 -1.28 -16.24 7.11
CA ARG A 2 -0.64 -15.05 6.49
C ARG A 2 -0.27 -15.23 5.02
N TYR A 3 0.35 -16.36 4.68
CA TYR A 3 0.76 -16.65 3.30
C TYR A 3 -0.44 -16.66 2.34
N LYS A 4 -1.53 -17.34 2.70
CA LYS A 4 -2.75 -17.36 1.91
C LYS A 4 -3.33 -15.96 1.75
N TYR A 5 -3.37 -15.18 2.84
CA TYR A 5 -3.84 -13.80 2.83
C TYR A 5 -3.04 -12.94 1.85
N ILE A 6 -1.72 -13.02 1.86
CA ILE A 6 -0.87 -12.22 0.96
C ILE A 6 -1.04 -12.65 -0.50
N ILE A 7 -1.27 -13.93 -0.79
CA ILE A 7 -1.58 -14.38 -2.15
C ILE A 7 -2.89 -13.77 -2.64
N ASP A 8 -3.96 -13.86 -1.84
CA ASP A 8 -5.25 -13.28 -2.17
C ASP A 8 -5.13 -11.75 -2.37
N PHE A 9 -4.42 -11.06 -1.46
CA PHE A 9 -4.16 -9.63 -1.53
C PHE A 9 -3.31 -9.25 -2.74
N SER A 10 -2.33 -10.06 -3.13
CA SER A 10 -1.45 -9.78 -4.27
C SER A 10 -2.20 -9.71 -5.60
N SER A 11 -3.29 -10.45 -5.75
CA SER A 11 -4.15 -10.37 -6.95
C SER A 11 -4.87 -9.02 -7.01
N CYS A 12 -5.40 -8.56 -5.88
CA CYS A 12 -6.03 -7.25 -5.75
C CYS A 12 -5.02 -6.11 -6.03
N PHE A 13 -3.81 -6.22 -5.46
CA PHE A 13 -2.73 -5.26 -5.69
C PHE A 13 -2.30 -5.20 -7.16
N LYS A 14 -2.22 -6.33 -7.83
CA LYS A 14 -1.92 -6.40 -9.27
C LYS A 14 -3.01 -5.73 -10.11
N SER A 15 -4.29 -5.96 -9.77
CA SER A 15 -5.42 -5.33 -10.46
C SER A 15 -5.36 -3.81 -10.36
N VAL A 16 -5.18 -3.26 -9.15
CA VAL A 16 -5.05 -1.81 -8.92
C VAL A 16 -3.84 -1.22 -9.63
N SER A 17 -2.70 -1.93 -9.58
CA SER A 17 -1.47 -1.50 -10.26
C SER A 17 -1.65 -1.42 -11.78
N ASN A 18 -2.37 -2.36 -12.38
CA ASN A 18 -2.68 -2.33 -13.81
C ASN A 18 -3.62 -1.17 -14.17
N MET A 19 -4.55 -0.80 -13.29
CA MET A 19 -5.41 0.38 -13.48
C MET A 19 -4.60 1.67 -13.48
N TYR A 20 -3.56 1.77 -12.64
CA TYR A 20 -2.66 2.90 -12.62
C TYR A 20 -1.80 2.98 -13.88
N ASN A 21 -1.18 1.87 -14.26
CA ASN A 21 -0.37 1.74 -15.47
C ASN A 21 -0.17 0.26 -15.82
N SER A 22 -0.78 -0.19 -16.92
CA SER A 22 -0.73 -1.58 -17.38
C SER A 22 0.67 -2.08 -17.77
N SER A 23 1.58 -1.18 -18.13
CA SER A 23 2.98 -1.53 -18.46
C SER A 23 3.90 -1.56 -17.22
N LEU A 24 3.42 -1.10 -16.06
CA LEU A 24 4.19 -1.08 -14.83
C LEU A 24 4.31 -2.48 -14.21
N LYS A 25 5.53 -2.99 -14.13
CA LYS A 25 5.81 -4.26 -13.45
C LYS A 25 6.02 -4.04 -11.97
N ILE A 26 4.94 -4.04 -11.20
CA ILE A 26 5.00 -3.99 -9.74
C ILE A 26 4.47 -5.30 -9.15
N SER A 27 5.09 -5.79 -8.09
CA SER A 27 4.66 -7.01 -7.41
C SER A 27 4.90 -6.95 -5.92
N ILE A 28 4.09 -7.70 -5.19
CA ILE A 28 4.22 -7.91 -3.75
C ILE A 28 4.59 -9.37 -3.50
N ASN A 29 5.61 -9.60 -2.71
CA ASN A 29 6.14 -10.93 -2.42
C ASN A 29 6.25 -11.13 -0.92
N TYR A 30 5.78 -12.26 -0.43
CA TYR A 30 5.91 -12.64 0.97
C TYR A 30 7.17 -13.47 1.18
N LEU A 31 8.05 -12.97 2.04
CA LEU A 31 9.22 -13.69 2.49
C LEU A 31 8.91 -14.39 3.80
N LYS A 32 8.75 -15.70 3.71
CA LYS A 32 8.58 -16.54 4.88
C LYS A 32 9.94 -16.82 5.50
N ALA A 33 10.20 -16.30 6.70
CA ALA A 33 11.43 -16.51 7.44
C ALA A 33 11.36 -17.78 8.33
N SER A 34 10.14 -18.31 8.54
CA SER A 34 9.93 -19.49 9.37
C SER A 34 9.56 -20.70 8.52
N PRO A 35 10.06 -21.88 8.84
CA PRO A 35 9.68 -23.12 8.17
C PRO A 35 8.25 -23.55 8.52
N THR A 36 7.88 -24.75 8.08
CA THR A 36 6.61 -25.40 8.42
C THR A 36 6.49 -25.68 9.92
N LYS A 37 5.27 -25.95 10.38
CA LYS A 37 4.97 -26.16 11.82
C LYS A 37 5.87 -27.19 12.50
N ASP A 38 6.22 -28.25 11.78
CA ASP A 38 6.93 -29.40 12.35
C ASP A 38 8.40 -29.11 12.63
N ASP A 39 9.03 -28.24 11.79
CA ASP A 39 10.43 -27.84 11.95
C ASP A 39 10.61 -26.65 12.93
N TYR A 40 9.49 -25.99 13.34
CA TYR A 40 9.57 -24.77 14.12
C TYR A 40 10.11 -25.00 15.54
N ARG A 41 9.73 -26.13 16.16
CA ARG A 41 10.23 -26.48 17.51
C ARG A 41 11.73 -26.73 17.50
N GLU A 42 12.23 -27.43 16.49
CA GLU A 42 13.65 -27.70 16.32
C GLU A 42 14.44 -26.41 16.05
N LEU A 43 13.93 -25.57 15.20
CA LEU A 43 14.51 -24.24 14.92
C LEU A 43 14.61 -23.35 16.16
N LEU A 44 13.59 -23.32 17.00
CA LEU A 44 13.63 -22.60 18.27
C LEU A 44 14.67 -23.18 19.23
N LYS A 45 14.81 -24.52 19.27
CA LYS A 45 15.86 -25.16 20.08
C LYS A 45 17.25 -24.78 19.59
N ASN A 46 17.47 -24.83 18.27
CA ASN A 46 18.75 -24.54 17.65
C ASN A 46 19.13 -23.06 17.75
N SER A 47 18.16 -22.14 17.74
CA SER A 47 18.40 -20.70 17.88
C SER A 47 18.53 -20.22 19.31
N ARG A 48 18.19 -21.07 20.31
CA ARG A 48 18.06 -20.66 21.73
C ARG A 48 19.30 -19.97 22.30
N HIS A 49 20.47 -20.50 22.07
CA HIS A 49 21.72 -19.88 22.57
C HIS A 49 21.94 -18.48 21.98
N LYS A 50 21.75 -18.36 20.67
CA LYS A 50 21.84 -17.07 19.97
C LYS A 50 20.79 -16.07 20.46
N ASP A 51 19.58 -16.53 20.70
CA ASP A 51 18.47 -15.70 21.16
C ASP A 51 18.72 -15.15 22.58
N ILE A 52 19.29 -15.98 23.46
CA ILE A 52 19.69 -15.57 24.82
C ILE A 52 20.79 -14.48 24.75
N VAL A 53 21.84 -14.70 23.94
CA VAL A 53 22.94 -13.73 23.79
C VAL A 53 22.45 -12.41 23.22
N LEU A 54 21.51 -12.45 22.26
CA LEU A 54 20.96 -11.25 21.62
C LEU A 54 19.79 -10.60 22.40
N GLY A 55 19.31 -11.22 23.47
CA GLY A 55 18.14 -10.75 24.24
C GLY A 55 16.84 -10.71 23.44
N ARG A 56 16.75 -11.41 22.30
CA ARG A 56 15.58 -11.42 21.40
C ARG A 56 15.50 -12.67 20.56
N THR A 57 14.28 -13.10 20.21
CA THR A 57 14.05 -14.21 19.31
C THR A 57 14.47 -13.88 17.87
N THR A 58 15.36 -14.68 17.29
CA THR A 58 15.86 -14.50 15.91
C THR A 58 15.06 -15.28 14.88
N THR A 59 14.20 -16.20 15.33
CA THR A 59 13.42 -17.10 14.47
C THR A 59 11.94 -17.01 14.81
N GLY A 60 11.07 -16.89 13.83
CA GLY A 60 9.62 -16.87 14.04
C GLY A 60 8.84 -16.04 13.04
N PRO A 61 7.49 -16.09 13.09
CA PRO A 61 6.64 -15.38 12.16
C PRO A 61 6.74 -13.85 12.26
N HIS A 62 7.35 -13.31 13.30
CA HIS A 62 7.68 -11.88 13.41
C HIS A 62 8.88 -11.47 12.53
N ARG A 63 9.58 -12.46 11.95
CA ARG A 63 10.67 -12.25 10.99
C ARG A 63 10.22 -12.37 9.54
N ASP A 64 8.96 -12.76 9.34
CA ASP A 64 8.37 -12.73 8.00
C ASP A 64 8.33 -11.30 7.50
N ASP A 65 8.58 -11.09 6.22
CA ASP A 65 8.59 -9.76 5.59
C ASP A 65 7.78 -9.75 4.30
N VAL A 66 7.39 -8.57 3.88
CA VAL A 66 6.69 -8.31 2.61
C VAL A 66 7.56 -7.40 1.77
N ILE A 67 7.97 -7.89 0.61
CA ILE A 67 8.78 -7.12 -0.33
C ILE A 67 7.93 -6.65 -1.50
N ILE A 68 7.94 -5.34 -1.73
CA ILE A 68 7.41 -4.75 -2.95
C ILE A 68 8.57 -4.59 -3.93
N LYS A 69 8.36 -5.10 -5.15
CA LYS A 69 9.30 -4.91 -6.26
C LYS A 69 8.70 -3.97 -7.27
N TRP A 70 9.49 -2.99 -7.69
CA TRP A 70 9.19 -2.04 -8.75
C TRP A 70 10.12 -2.31 -9.93
N CYS A 71 9.57 -2.67 -11.08
CA CYS A 71 10.34 -3.09 -12.25
C CYS A 71 11.44 -4.12 -11.93
N GLY A 72 11.09 -5.11 -11.10
CA GLY A 72 11.98 -6.21 -10.70
C GLY A 72 12.95 -5.90 -9.56
N LYS A 73 13.14 -4.62 -9.19
CA LYS A 73 14.02 -4.19 -8.10
C LYS A 73 13.26 -4.00 -6.79
N SER A 74 13.92 -4.21 -5.64
CA SER A 74 13.34 -3.93 -4.33
C SER A 74 13.03 -2.45 -4.19
N LEU A 75 11.75 -2.11 -3.99
CA LEU A 75 11.32 -0.72 -3.79
C LEU A 75 12.03 -0.10 -2.57
N ARG A 76 12.16 -0.86 -1.48
CA ARG A 76 12.79 -0.40 -0.24
C ARG A 76 14.24 0.05 -0.43
N GLN A 77 14.99 -0.61 -1.33
CA GLN A 77 16.42 -0.36 -1.53
C GLN A 77 16.70 0.61 -2.67
N PHE A 78 15.88 0.59 -3.72
CA PHE A 78 16.18 1.26 -4.99
C PHE A 78 15.07 2.21 -5.45
N GLY A 79 13.95 2.27 -4.72
CA GLY A 79 12.83 3.11 -5.11
C GLY A 79 13.09 4.59 -4.87
N SER A 80 12.67 5.43 -5.81
CA SER A 80 12.59 6.88 -5.63
C SER A 80 11.48 7.26 -4.65
N GLN A 81 11.51 8.48 -4.10
CA GLN A 81 10.45 8.97 -3.21
C GLN A 81 9.06 8.93 -3.88
N GLY A 82 8.99 9.30 -5.16
CA GLY A 82 7.74 9.23 -5.92
C GLY A 82 7.23 7.80 -6.09
N GLU A 83 8.10 6.82 -6.38
CA GLU A 83 7.73 5.41 -6.49
C GLU A 83 7.24 4.84 -5.16
N HIS A 84 7.86 5.23 -4.04
CA HIS A 84 7.36 4.88 -2.70
C HIS A 84 5.96 5.44 -2.45
N LYS A 85 5.71 6.72 -2.76
CA LYS A 85 4.39 7.34 -2.59
C LYS A 85 3.33 6.67 -3.46
N ILE A 86 3.62 6.44 -4.74
CA ILE A 86 2.71 5.72 -5.64
C ILE A 86 2.40 4.33 -5.11
N SER A 87 3.43 3.58 -4.70
CA SER A 87 3.24 2.23 -4.16
C SER A 87 2.38 2.22 -2.90
N LEU A 88 2.52 3.24 -2.03
CA LEU A 88 1.67 3.40 -0.86
C LEU A 88 0.20 3.62 -1.24
N VAL A 89 -0.06 4.46 -2.24
CA VAL A 89 -1.43 4.68 -2.74
C VAL A 89 -2.00 3.39 -3.30
N LEU A 90 -1.24 2.70 -4.16
CA LEU A 90 -1.68 1.43 -4.75
C LEU A 90 -1.97 0.39 -3.67
N LEU A 91 -1.16 0.32 -2.60
CA LEU A 91 -1.41 -0.54 -1.45
C LEU A 91 -2.71 -0.17 -0.73
N LYS A 92 -2.94 1.12 -0.45
CA LYS A 92 -4.15 1.59 0.25
C LYS A 92 -5.42 1.34 -0.56
N LEU A 93 -5.39 1.58 -1.85
CA LEU A 93 -6.52 1.26 -2.72
C LEU A 93 -6.77 -0.25 -2.81
N SER A 94 -5.70 -1.05 -2.86
CA SER A 94 -5.81 -2.51 -2.86
C SER A 94 -6.36 -3.04 -1.54
N GLU A 95 -5.94 -2.46 -0.41
CA GLU A 95 -6.47 -2.77 0.93
C GLU A 95 -7.97 -2.46 1.01
N MET A 96 -8.39 -1.28 0.53
CA MET A 96 -9.79 -0.88 0.46
C MET A 96 -10.63 -1.90 -0.34
N LEU A 97 -10.18 -2.27 -1.55
CA LEU A 97 -10.88 -3.24 -2.38
C LEU A 97 -10.94 -4.61 -1.72
N PHE A 98 -9.83 -5.06 -1.16
CA PHE A 98 -9.74 -6.34 -0.49
C PHE A 98 -10.67 -6.44 0.73
N ILE A 99 -10.74 -5.38 1.55
CA ILE A 99 -11.68 -5.30 2.68
C ILE A 99 -13.12 -5.35 2.14
N LYS A 100 -13.41 -4.59 1.09
CA LYS A 100 -14.74 -4.60 0.47
C LYS A 100 -15.13 -5.98 -0.03
N GLU A 101 -14.25 -6.69 -0.71
CA GLU A 101 -14.50 -8.05 -1.18
C GLU A 101 -14.75 -9.05 -0.05
N LYS A 102 -14.01 -8.93 1.06
CA LYS A 102 -14.11 -9.86 2.20
C LYS A 102 -15.26 -9.54 3.15
N THR A 103 -15.66 -8.28 3.28
CA THR A 103 -16.63 -7.84 4.30
C THR A 103 -17.90 -7.22 3.73
N SER A 104 -17.96 -6.98 2.41
CA SER A 104 -19.04 -6.20 1.74
C SER A 104 -19.17 -4.76 2.27
N LYS A 105 -18.26 -4.28 3.10
CA LYS A 105 -18.22 -2.91 3.61
C LYS A 105 -17.17 -2.11 2.88
N THR A 106 -17.48 -0.87 2.52
CA THR A 106 -16.52 0.05 1.90
C THR A 106 -15.88 0.91 2.99
N PRO A 107 -14.58 0.81 3.23
CA PRO A 107 -13.88 1.65 4.22
C PRO A 107 -13.71 3.07 3.69
N THR A 108 -13.54 4.05 4.60
CA THR A 108 -13.09 5.40 4.26
C THR A 108 -11.61 5.37 3.96
N LEU A 109 -11.19 6.00 2.87
CA LEU A 109 -9.79 6.13 2.46
C LEU A 109 -9.21 7.42 3.02
N LEU A 110 -8.13 7.33 3.79
CA LEU A 110 -7.40 8.47 4.33
C LEU A 110 -6.04 8.59 3.64
N LEU A 111 -5.79 9.74 3.01
CA LEU A 111 -4.56 10.02 2.26
C LEU A 111 -3.91 11.30 2.83
N ASP A 112 -2.83 11.11 3.60
CA ASP A 112 -2.13 12.20 4.26
C ASP A 112 -0.96 12.69 3.40
N ASP A 113 -0.95 14.00 3.09
CA ASP A 113 0.08 14.71 2.32
C ASP A 113 0.56 13.95 1.06
N LEU A 114 -0.38 13.29 0.40
CA LEU A 114 -0.07 12.38 -0.70
C LEU A 114 0.65 13.07 -1.86
N PHE A 115 0.14 14.24 -2.27
CA PHE A 115 0.58 14.92 -3.48
C PHE A 115 1.87 15.73 -3.31
N ALA A 116 2.32 15.97 -2.08
CA ALA A 116 3.63 16.57 -1.83
C ALA A 116 4.75 15.72 -2.43
N LYS A 117 5.66 16.36 -3.16
CA LYS A 117 6.82 15.71 -3.81
C LYS A 117 6.47 14.70 -4.93
N LEU A 118 5.26 14.75 -5.46
CA LEU A 118 4.90 14.09 -6.70
C LEU A 118 4.91 15.10 -7.84
N ASP A 119 5.40 14.67 -9.00
CA ASP A 119 5.26 15.47 -10.22
C ASP A 119 3.81 15.51 -10.69
N MET A 120 3.51 16.48 -11.56
CA MET A 120 2.17 16.74 -12.06
C MET A 120 1.57 15.54 -12.82
N GLU A 121 2.39 14.82 -13.58
CA GLU A 121 1.93 13.68 -14.39
C GLU A 121 1.49 12.52 -13.49
N ARG A 122 2.33 12.18 -12.49
CA ARG A 122 2.03 11.12 -11.51
C ARG A 122 0.82 11.48 -10.65
N SER A 123 0.73 12.75 -10.23
CA SER A 123 -0.42 13.24 -9.46
C SER A 123 -1.73 13.11 -10.24
N LYS A 124 -1.76 13.51 -11.53
CA LYS A 124 -2.92 13.33 -12.39
C LYS A 124 -3.32 11.88 -12.58
N LYS A 125 -2.34 10.97 -12.75
CA LYS A 125 -2.62 9.54 -12.85
C LYS A 125 -3.25 8.97 -11.58
N ILE A 126 -2.79 9.42 -10.40
CA ILE A 126 -3.39 9.02 -9.12
C ILE A 126 -4.82 9.55 -9.01
N VAL A 127 -5.06 10.81 -9.38
CA VAL A 127 -6.40 11.41 -9.37
C VAL A 127 -7.33 10.63 -10.30
N THR A 128 -6.90 10.33 -11.51
CA THR A 128 -7.67 9.50 -12.44
C THR A 128 -8.00 8.12 -11.85
N LEU A 129 -7.03 7.52 -11.16
CA LEU A 129 -7.23 6.26 -10.46
C LEU A 129 -8.27 6.38 -9.35
N LEU A 130 -8.19 7.43 -8.51
CA LEU A 130 -9.16 7.69 -7.44
C LEU A 130 -10.58 7.87 -8.00
N HIS A 131 -10.74 8.68 -9.03
CA HIS A 131 -12.03 8.85 -9.73
C HIS A 131 -12.54 7.54 -10.36
N GLY A 132 -11.67 6.66 -10.82
CA GLY A 132 -12.05 5.33 -11.32
C GLY A 132 -12.73 4.44 -10.27
N PHE A 133 -12.59 4.77 -8.98
CA PHE A 133 -13.28 4.11 -7.87
C PHE A 133 -14.60 4.78 -7.47
N GLU A 134 -14.96 5.95 -8.04
CA GLU A 134 -16.16 6.73 -7.69
C GLU A 134 -17.47 6.00 -7.95
N ASN A 135 -17.51 5.09 -8.94
CA ASN A 135 -18.66 4.21 -9.15
C ASN A 135 -18.92 3.22 -8.00
N LYS A 136 -18.06 3.21 -7.00
CA LYS A 136 -18.18 2.44 -5.76
C LYS A 136 -18.15 3.44 -4.62
N PRO A 137 -19.27 3.73 -3.93
CA PRO A 137 -19.32 4.79 -2.92
C PRO A 137 -18.19 4.56 -1.90
N CYS A 138 -17.19 5.41 -1.96
CA CYS A 138 -16.02 5.40 -1.08
C CYS A 138 -15.75 6.84 -0.67
N GLN A 139 -15.85 7.10 0.63
CA GLN A 139 -15.43 8.38 1.17
C GLN A 139 -13.90 8.45 1.16
N THR A 140 -13.36 9.51 0.58
CA THR A 140 -11.91 9.78 0.58
C THR A 140 -11.63 11.09 1.29
N VAL A 141 -10.73 11.08 2.26
CA VAL A 141 -10.23 12.27 2.94
C VAL A 141 -8.77 12.46 2.56
N VAL A 142 -8.45 13.63 2.03
CA VAL A 142 -7.10 13.99 1.60
C VAL A 142 -6.64 15.22 2.37
N THR A 143 -5.49 15.14 3.03
CA THR A 143 -4.84 16.32 3.61
C THR A 143 -3.81 16.88 2.64
N THR A 144 -3.68 18.19 2.60
CA THR A 144 -2.69 18.90 1.77
C THR A 144 -2.33 20.25 2.35
N THR A 145 -1.12 20.70 2.07
CA THR A 145 -0.67 22.07 2.34
C THR A 145 -0.74 22.97 1.10
N ASP A 146 -1.12 22.43 -0.06
CA ASP A 146 -1.12 23.12 -1.35
C ASP A 146 -2.44 22.88 -2.11
N LEU A 147 -3.44 23.71 -1.81
CA LEU A 147 -4.76 23.63 -2.43
C LEU A 147 -4.69 23.93 -3.94
N TYR A 148 -3.86 24.89 -4.36
CA TYR A 148 -3.72 25.28 -5.77
C TYR A 148 -3.28 24.08 -6.65
N ASN A 149 -2.32 23.29 -6.19
CA ASN A 149 -1.91 22.09 -6.91
C ASN A 149 -3.02 21.04 -6.94
N ILE A 150 -3.79 20.88 -5.86
CA ILE A 150 -4.93 19.94 -5.79
C ILE A 150 -5.99 20.29 -6.84
N GLU A 151 -6.34 21.54 -7.00
CA GLU A 151 -7.27 22.00 -8.04
C GLU A 151 -6.70 21.77 -9.44
N LYS A 152 -5.44 22.11 -9.67
CA LYS A 152 -4.76 21.97 -10.96
C LYS A 152 -4.62 20.52 -11.43
N ILE A 153 -4.48 19.56 -10.52
CA ILE A 153 -4.45 18.14 -10.86
C ILE A 153 -5.85 17.55 -11.08
N GLY A 154 -6.92 18.31 -10.78
CA GLY A 154 -8.31 17.90 -11.00
C GLY A 154 -8.86 16.96 -9.94
N LEU A 155 -8.33 16.97 -8.71
CA LEU A 155 -8.88 16.18 -7.61
C LEU A 155 -10.24 16.74 -7.18
N ILE A 156 -10.39 18.05 -7.20
CA ILE A 156 -11.63 18.77 -6.94
C ILE A 156 -12.26 19.14 -8.29
N LYS A 157 -13.44 18.63 -8.58
CA LYS A 157 -14.21 18.98 -9.77
C LYS A 157 -15.44 19.79 -9.38
N ASN A 158 -15.73 20.83 -10.14
CA ASN A 158 -16.94 21.64 -9.92
C ASN A 158 -18.21 20.77 -10.12
N GLY A 159 -19.11 20.78 -9.15
CA GLY A 159 -20.39 20.07 -9.22
C GLY A 159 -20.39 18.67 -8.61
N GLU A 160 -19.29 18.18 -8.05
CA GLU A 160 -19.22 16.90 -7.34
C GLU A 160 -19.40 17.06 -5.81
N ASN A 161 -19.77 15.96 -5.14
CA ASN A 161 -19.93 15.91 -3.68
C ASN A 161 -18.57 15.94 -2.97
N HIS A 162 -17.94 17.11 -2.90
CA HIS A 162 -16.72 17.34 -2.12
C HIS A 162 -16.87 18.56 -1.22
N SER A 163 -16.12 18.59 -0.14
CA SER A 163 -16.01 19.72 0.77
C SER A 163 -14.54 19.98 1.10
N THR A 164 -14.16 21.24 1.21
CA THR A 164 -12.82 21.67 1.62
C THR A 164 -12.92 22.26 3.02
N ILE A 165 -12.07 21.83 3.94
CA ILE A 165 -11.96 22.33 5.29
C ILE A 165 -10.58 22.98 5.43
N HIS A 166 -10.54 24.27 5.73
CA HIS A 166 -9.32 24.99 6.05
C HIS A 166 -9.06 24.90 7.56
N ILE A 167 -7.84 24.51 7.92
CA ILE A 167 -7.38 24.47 9.31
C ILE A 167 -6.35 25.58 9.47
N GLU A 168 -6.69 26.60 10.22
CA GLU A 168 -5.79 27.68 10.61
C GLU A 168 -5.07 27.30 11.92
N LYS A 169 -3.82 27.78 12.07
CA LYS A 169 -3.04 27.59 13.29
C LYS A 169 -3.39 28.64 14.32
#